data_788f183d12f8103b8fcdc21f82bbb9c7
#
_entry.id   788f183d12f8103b8fcdc21f82bbb9c7
#
_cell.length_a   1.000
_cell.length_b   1.000
_cell.length_c   1.000
_cell.angle_alpha   90.00
_cell.angle_beta   90.00
_cell.angle_gamma   90.00
#
_symmetry.space_group_name_H-M   'P 1'
#
loop_
_entity.id
_entity.type
_entity.pdbx_description
1 polymer ?
#
loop_
_entity_poly.entity_id
_entity_poly.type
_entity_poly.pdbx_seq_one_letter_code
_entity_poly.pdbx_strand_id
1 'polypeptide(L)'
;MKNICLCFQMHSPYRLKRYRFFEIGHDHYYYDDMATEEHVNWLVETSYLPLCRTIKDMINLSKGKFHCAISISGTMIEMFEQFNPEMIDILKELAATKAVEFLATPYAYSLASEYNETEFKKQLKFQGELLETILGVKAQTVWNTELLYTDEFAYNLSKMGYKAILTEGAKHVLSWKSPNRVFQSAASPKMKVLLRNTGLSDELSFHFSDPNWANFPMDAEKYANMLQALPEGEDIINIWVGAETFGIRQNAGTGIFDFLKALPYYALEREMGFMTPAEAVKKLAAEDVLSSPYPLTWSGEAKDLSVYTGNDLQQEALNKLYAVAERVHLCQDKALKTNWLRLQDVNYLHNMNHIDQGETQYESAYDAFINYMNILSDFLQTVEEQYPTTIENEELNELLKTIRNQEEEIQKLNEKLKKAKK
;
A
#
# COMPACT_ATOMS: atom_id res chain seq x y z
N MET A 1 -21.00 16.71 -12.65
CA MET A 1 -19.85 16.46 -13.59
C MET A 1 -19.07 15.29 -13.05
N LYS A 2 -18.93 14.22 -13.83
CA LYS A 2 -18.18 13.03 -13.41
C LYS A 2 -16.68 13.32 -13.35
N ASN A 3 -16.02 12.78 -12.34
CA ASN A 3 -14.58 12.91 -12.18
C ASN A 3 -13.94 11.53 -12.03
N ILE A 4 -12.83 11.33 -12.71
CA ILE A 4 -12.05 10.09 -12.66
C ILE A 4 -10.94 10.25 -11.64
N CYS A 5 -10.83 9.30 -10.72
CA CYS A 5 -9.77 9.24 -9.72
C CYS A 5 -8.90 8.01 -10.02
N LEU A 6 -7.78 8.24 -10.72
CA LEU A 6 -6.80 7.21 -11.00
C LEU A 6 -5.79 7.10 -9.87
N CYS A 7 -5.60 5.89 -9.32
CA CYS A 7 -4.55 5.62 -8.34
C CYS A 7 -3.72 4.42 -8.77
N PHE A 8 -2.41 4.54 -8.62
CA PHE A 8 -1.42 3.51 -8.94
C PHE A 8 -0.67 3.11 -7.68
N GLN A 9 -0.58 1.81 -7.41
CA GLN A 9 0.16 1.30 -6.26
C GLN A 9 1.49 0.71 -6.75
N MET A 10 2.59 1.10 -6.10
CA MET A 10 3.94 0.62 -6.35
C MET A 10 4.49 -0.04 -5.09
N HIS A 11 4.73 -1.32 -5.15
CA HIS A 11 5.32 -2.07 -4.04
C HIS A 11 5.93 -3.38 -4.53
N SER A 12 7.02 -3.77 -3.91
CA SER A 12 7.62 -5.10 -4.00
C SER A 12 8.36 -5.40 -2.70
N PRO A 13 8.38 -6.67 -2.25
CA PRO A 13 9.15 -7.06 -1.07
C PRO A 13 10.64 -7.11 -1.38
N TYR A 14 11.48 -6.98 -0.35
CA TYR A 14 12.85 -7.48 -0.43
C TYR A 14 12.83 -8.99 -0.68
N ARG A 15 13.66 -9.49 -1.59
CA ARG A 15 13.76 -10.94 -1.83
C ARG A 15 14.49 -11.60 -0.66
N LEU A 16 13.82 -12.57 -0.02
CA LEU A 16 14.46 -13.37 1.03
C LEU A 16 15.42 -14.37 0.39
N LYS A 17 16.62 -14.52 0.96
CA LYS A 17 17.52 -15.59 0.54
C LYS A 17 16.98 -16.95 0.96
N ARG A 18 17.46 -18.01 0.32
CA ARG A 18 17.24 -19.38 0.80
C ARG A 18 17.98 -19.54 2.12
N TYR A 19 17.22 -19.62 3.23
CA TYR A 19 17.75 -19.69 4.59
C TYR A 19 17.50 -21.06 5.18
N ARG A 20 18.60 -21.79 5.48
CA ARG A 20 18.52 -23.17 5.93
C ARG A 20 18.50 -23.23 7.45
N PHE A 21 17.96 -24.32 8.00
CA PHE A 21 17.91 -24.58 9.43
C PHE A 21 19.29 -24.44 10.12
N PHE A 22 20.38 -24.87 9.47
CA PHE A 22 21.73 -24.80 10.01
C PHE A 22 22.35 -23.38 10.04
N GLU A 23 21.68 -22.40 9.45
CA GLU A 23 22.11 -21.00 9.46
C GLU A 23 21.57 -20.26 10.70
N ILE A 24 20.55 -20.83 11.38
CA ILE A 24 19.97 -20.26 12.61
C ILE A 24 21.04 -20.12 13.69
N GLY A 25 21.16 -18.92 14.26
CA GLY A 25 22.18 -18.57 15.25
C GLY A 25 23.57 -18.27 14.68
N HIS A 26 23.75 -18.28 13.36
CA HIS A 26 25.05 -18.07 12.71
C HIS A 26 25.04 -16.97 11.65
N ASP A 27 23.92 -16.75 10.96
CA ASP A 27 23.81 -15.75 9.91
C ASP A 27 22.53 -14.93 10.13
N HIS A 28 22.70 -13.66 10.46
CA HIS A 28 21.60 -12.74 10.78
C HIS A 28 21.24 -11.81 9.61
N TYR A 29 21.67 -12.14 8.38
CA TYR A 29 21.31 -11.45 7.16
C TYR A 29 20.36 -12.29 6.33
N TYR A 30 19.15 -11.78 6.07
CA TYR A 30 18.02 -12.55 5.55
C TYR A 30 17.70 -12.31 4.07
N TYR A 31 18.34 -11.34 3.45
CA TYR A 31 17.95 -10.85 2.13
C TYR A 31 18.93 -11.29 1.04
N ASP A 32 18.41 -11.48 -0.17
CA ASP A 32 19.17 -11.64 -1.39
C ASP A 32 19.20 -10.30 -2.14
N ASP A 33 20.27 -9.53 -1.92
CA ASP A 33 20.41 -8.20 -2.49
C ASP A 33 20.48 -8.25 -4.02
N MET A 34 21.16 -9.25 -4.58
CA MET A 34 21.30 -9.39 -6.03
C MET A 34 19.94 -9.69 -6.68
N ALA A 35 19.20 -10.65 -6.14
CA ALA A 35 17.86 -10.96 -6.63
C ALA A 35 16.88 -9.79 -6.42
N THR A 36 17.05 -9.02 -5.34
CA THR A 36 16.26 -7.82 -5.08
C THR A 36 16.57 -6.73 -6.12
N GLU A 37 17.84 -6.44 -6.38
CA GLU A 37 18.29 -5.48 -7.37
C GLU A 37 17.79 -5.83 -8.79
N GLU A 38 18.00 -7.06 -9.21
CA GLU A 38 17.53 -7.55 -10.51
C GLU A 38 16.02 -7.39 -10.67
N HIS A 39 15.27 -7.75 -9.64
CA HIS A 39 13.79 -7.64 -9.67
C HIS A 39 13.33 -6.17 -9.67
N VAL A 40 13.92 -5.32 -8.85
CA VAL A 40 13.59 -3.89 -8.82
C VAL A 40 13.89 -3.21 -10.15
N ASN A 41 15.06 -3.48 -10.73
CA ASN A 41 15.41 -2.92 -12.04
C ASN A 41 14.47 -3.43 -13.14
N TRP A 42 14.10 -4.69 -13.11
CA TRP A 42 13.09 -5.25 -14.04
C TRP A 42 11.73 -4.56 -13.89
N LEU A 43 11.22 -4.37 -12.65
CA LEU A 43 9.98 -3.64 -12.39
C LEU A 43 10.04 -2.20 -12.90
N VAL A 44 11.15 -1.51 -12.63
CA VAL A 44 11.35 -0.13 -13.05
C VAL A 44 11.37 -0.02 -14.56
N GLU A 45 12.17 -0.82 -15.24
CA GLU A 45 12.34 -0.73 -16.71
C GLU A 45 11.07 -1.14 -17.46
N THR A 46 10.36 -2.16 -16.95
CA THR A 46 9.21 -2.73 -17.66
C THR A 46 7.92 -1.98 -17.35
N SER A 47 7.75 -1.46 -16.15
CA SER A 47 6.47 -0.91 -15.66
C SER A 47 6.59 0.52 -15.10
N TYR A 48 7.32 0.71 -14.00
CA TYR A 48 7.20 1.90 -13.18
C TYR A 48 7.70 3.17 -13.87
N LEU A 49 8.85 3.10 -14.50
CA LEU A 49 9.42 4.25 -15.22
C LEU A 49 8.61 4.61 -16.49
N PRO A 50 8.23 3.65 -17.35
CA PRO A 50 7.30 3.91 -18.46
C PRO A 50 5.96 4.49 -17.99
N LEU A 51 5.39 4.00 -16.88
CA LEU A 51 4.15 4.53 -16.30
C LEU A 51 4.33 5.98 -15.84
N CYS A 52 5.37 6.28 -15.07
CA CYS A 52 5.64 7.64 -14.59
C CYS A 52 5.87 8.62 -15.74
N ARG A 53 6.58 8.22 -16.80
CA ARG A 53 6.77 9.02 -18.02
C ARG A 53 5.43 9.26 -18.73
N THR A 54 4.59 8.24 -18.83
CA THR A 54 3.25 8.36 -19.40
C THR A 54 2.38 9.32 -18.59
N ILE A 55 2.39 9.23 -17.25
CA ILE A 55 1.68 10.18 -16.37
C ILE A 55 2.15 11.61 -16.60
N LYS A 56 3.47 11.84 -16.71
CA LYS A 56 4.03 13.15 -17.00
C LYS A 56 3.55 13.68 -18.35
N ASP A 57 3.53 12.85 -19.39
CA ASP A 57 2.97 13.19 -20.70
C ASP A 57 1.49 13.56 -20.61
N MET A 58 0.69 12.79 -19.87
CA MET A 58 -0.75 13.06 -19.69
C MET A 58 -1.00 14.42 -19.02
N ILE A 59 -0.20 14.77 -17.98
CA ILE A 59 -0.27 16.07 -17.32
C ILE A 59 0.04 17.19 -18.33
N ASN A 60 1.08 17.04 -19.12
CA ASN A 60 1.51 18.05 -20.10
C ASN A 60 0.48 18.21 -21.25
N LEU A 61 0.04 17.11 -21.83
CA LEU A 61 -0.91 17.09 -22.94
C LEU A 61 -2.29 17.63 -22.54
N SER A 62 -2.74 17.35 -21.32
CA SER A 62 -3.99 17.87 -20.77
C SER A 62 -3.89 19.32 -20.27
N LYS A 63 -2.72 19.97 -20.39
CA LYS A 63 -2.43 21.32 -19.86
C LYS A 63 -2.74 21.43 -18.35
N GLY A 64 -2.35 20.40 -17.60
CA GLY A 64 -2.54 20.32 -16.16
C GLY A 64 -3.97 20.00 -15.70
N LYS A 65 -4.85 19.51 -16.59
CA LYS A 65 -6.19 19.06 -16.20
C LYS A 65 -6.25 17.60 -15.75
N PHE A 66 -5.21 16.81 -16.07
CA PHE A 66 -5.08 15.44 -15.60
C PHE A 66 -4.45 15.41 -14.20
N HIS A 67 -5.14 14.79 -13.26
CA HIS A 67 -4.68 14.56 -11.89
C HIS A 67 -4.79 13.07 -11.57
N CYS A 68 -3.86 12.55 -10.76
CA CYS A 68 -3.89 11.17 -10.29
C CYS A 68 -3.24 11.04 -8.91
N ALA A 69 -3.20 9.82 -8.40
CA ALA A 69 -2.49 9.54 -7.15
C ALA A 69 -1.58 8.32 -7.28
N ILE A 70 -0.52 8.29 -6.48
CA ILE A 70 0.44 7.19 -6.40
C ILE A 70 0.63 6.80 -4.94
N SER A 71 0.52 5.50 -4.65
CA SER A 71 0.89 4.90 -3.38
C SER A 71 2.22 4.18 -3.54
N ILE A 72 3.20 4.49 -2.68
CA ILE A 72 4.52 3.84 -2.69
C ILE A 72 4.88 3.48 -1.26
N SER A 73 5.21 2.21 -1.00
CA SER A 73 5.69 1.79 0.32
C SER A 73 7.06 2.40 0.65
N GLY A 74 7.36 2.54 1.94
CA GLY A 74 8.66 3.05 2.37
C GLY A 74 9.81 2.13 1.93
N THR A 75 9.61 0.81 2.04
CA THR A 75 10.59 -0.19 1.57
C THR A 75 10.85 -0.09 0.06
N MET A 76 9.82 0.21 -0.74
CA MET A 76 10.02 0.41 -2.18
C MET A 76 10.82 1.69 -2.48
N ILE A 77 10.58 2.76 -1.73
CA ILE A 77 11.39 4.00 -1.87
C ILE A 77 12.85 3.73 -1.49
N GLU A 78 13.12 2.98 -0.40
CA GLU A 78 14.48 2.58 -0.04
C GLU A 78 15.17 1.81 -1.18
N MET A 79 14.47 0.87 -1.80
CA MET A 79 15.00 0.09 -2.91
C MET A 79 15.26 0.97 -4.16
N PHE A 80 14.40 1.96 -4.43
CA PHE A 80 14.68 2.92 -5.51
C PHE A 80 15.91 3.77 -5.21
N GLU A 81 16.10 4.27 -3.99
CA GLU A 81 17.29 5.03 -3.61
C GLU A 81 18.57 4.18 -3.74
N GLN A 82 18.49 2.90 -3.41
CA GLN A 82 19.64 1.99 -3.43
C GLN A 82 19.97 1.48 -4.83
N PHE A 83 18.97 1.03 -5.60
CA PHE A 83 19.18 0.26 -6.82
C PHE A 83 18.83 1.03 -8.10
N ASN A 84 17.93 2.01 -8.03
CA ASN A 84 17.48 2.75 -9.21
C ASN A 84 17.13 4.22 -8.90
N PRO A 85 18.13 5.08 -8.67
CA PRO A 85 17.91 6.49 -8.31
C PRO A 85 17.11 7.30 -9.35
N GLU A 86 17.09 6.88 -10.64
CA GLU A 86 16.28 7.52 -11.67
C GLU A 86 14.79 7.55 -11.31
N MET A 87 14.31 6.51 -10.62
CA MET A 87 12.92 6.49 -10.12
C MET A 87 12.66 7.60 -9.12
N ILE A 88 13.61 7.90 -8.24
CA ILE A 88 13.45 9.01 -7.29
C ILE A 88 13.38 10.35 -8.02
N ASP A 89 14.17 10.52 -9.08
CA ASP A 89 14.17 11.78 -9.85
C ASP A 89 12.83 11.99 -10.57
N ILE A 90 12.31 10.98 -11.25
CA ILE A 90 10.98 11.10 -11.91
C ILE A 90 9.84 11.31 -10.92
N LEU A 91 9.89 10.69 -9.73
CA LEU A 91 8.89 10.90 -8.68
C LEU A 91 8.95 12.35 -8.14
N LYS A 92 10.14 12.93 -7.97
CA LYS A 92 10.30 14.37 -7.63
C LYS A 92 9.73 15.28 -8.71
N GLU A 93 9.97 14.97 -9.98
CA GLU A 93 9.38 15.72 -11.09
C GLU A 93 7.85 15.66 -11.06
N LEU A 94 7.26 14.48 -10.83
CA LEU A 94 5.81 14.32 -10.71
C LEU A 94 5.27 15.08 -9.50
N ALA A 95 5.91 15.02 -8.35
CA ALA A 95 5.54 15.78 -7.16
C ALA A 95 5.55 17.29 -7.41
N ALA A 96 6.54 17.80 -8.12
CA ALA A 96 6.66 19.22 -8.47
C ALA A 96 5.51 19.74 -9.34
N THR A 97 4.85 18.87 -10.12
CA THR A 97 3.68 19.25 -10.95
C THR A 97 2.46 19.63 -10.12
N LYS A 98 2.36 19.15 -8.87
CA LYS A 98 1.17 19.24 -7.97
C LYS A 98 -0.09 18.59 -8.55
N ALA A 99 0.00 17.87 -9.64
CA ALA A 99 -1.07 17.10 -10.27
C ALA A 99 -1.11 15.64 -9.77
N VAL A 100 -0.07 15.23 -9.04
CA VAL A 100 0.03 13.88 -8.46
C VAL A 100 -0.01 13.97 -6.93
N GLU A 101 -0.98 13.28 -6.33
CA GLU A 101 -1.03 13.07 -4.88
C GLU A 101 -0.26 11.81 -4.52
N PHE A 102 0.63 11.91 -3.53
CA PHE A 102 1.29 10.75 -2.94
C PHE A 102 0.55 10.34 -1.67
N LEU A 103 0.15 9.07 -1.62
CA LEU A 103 -0.70 8.53 -0.56
C LEU A 103 0.13 7.99 0.61
N ALA A 104 -0.40 8.12 1.83
CA ALA A 104 0.15 7.42 2.97
C ALA A 104 -0.13 5.92 2.86
N THR A 105 0.86 5.09 3.13
CA THR A 105 0.72 3.63 3.20
C THR A 105 1.64 3.08 4.30
N PRO A 106 1.37 1.89 4.88
CA PRO A 106 2.32 1.27 5.81
C PRO A 106 3.70 1.14 5.18
N TYR A 107 4.74 1.51 5.94
CA TYR A 107 6.11 1.59 5.44
C TYR A 107 6.58 0.29 4.78
N ALA A 108 6.33 -0.85 5.44
CA ALA A 108 6.70 -2.17 4.97
C ALA A 108 5.57 -2.89 4.21
N TYR A 109 4.49 -2.20 3.86
CA TYR A 109 3.31 -2.81 3.24
C TYR A 109 2.79 -4.01 4.03
N SER A 110 2.63 -3.83 5.33
CA SER A 110 2.35 -4.86 6.32
C SER A 110 0.88 -4.92 6.73
N LEU A 111 0.47 -6.01 7.38
CA LEU A 111 -0.82 -6.14 8.05
C LEU A 111 -0.81 -5.58 9.49
N ALA A 112 0.12 -4.68 9.82
CA ALA A 112 0.22 -4.11 11.16
C ALA A 112 -1.08 -3.43 11.63
N SER A 113 -1.90 -2.92 10.71
CA SER A 113 -3.21 -2.35 11.05
C SER A 113 -4.14 -3.34 11.76
N GLU A 114 -4.04 -4.64 11.45
CA GLU A 114 -4.83 -5.70 12.06
C GLU A 114 -4.20 -6.28 13.33
N TYR A 115 -2.86 -6.38 13.35
CA TYR A 115 -2.15 -7.13 14.39
C TYR A 115 -1.50 -6.25 15.46
N ASN A 116 -1.12 -5.00 15.15
CA ASN A 116 -0.44 -4.12 16.09
C ASN A 116 -0.64 -2.64 15.74
N GLU A 117 -1.60 -2.00 16.41
CA GLU A 117 -1.95 -0.59 16.17
C GLU A 117 -0.76 0.36 16.38
N THR A 118 0.09 0.10 17.36
CA THR A 118 1.28 0.93 17.65
C THR A 118 2.25 0.88 16.49
N GLU A 119 2.52 -0.31 15.96
CA GLU A 119 3.38 -0.51 14.80
C GLU A 119 2.79 0.12 13.55
N PHE A 120 1.50 -0.06 13.30
CA PHE A 120 0.80 0.58 12.19
C PHE A 120 0.98 2.10 12.19
N LYS A 121 0.76 2.74 13.33
CA LYS A 121 0.96 4.18 13.48
C LYS A 121 2.40 4.62 13.21
N LYS A 122 3.38 3.83 13.68
CA LYS A 122 4.80 4.08 13.42
C LYS A 122 5.13 3.97 11.93
N GLN A 123 4.66 2.92 11.26
CA GLN A 123 4.91 2.72 9.84
C GLN A 123 4.32 3.84 8.99
N LEU A 124 3.08 4.27 9.26
CA LEU A 124 2.48 5.42 8.57
C LEU A 124 3.27 6.72 8.81
N LYS A 125 3.73 6.93 10.04
CA LYS A 125 4.56 8.11 10.37
C LYS A 125 5.88 8.08 9.62
N PHE A 126 6.59 6.97 9.60
CA PHE A 126 7.88 6.83 8.94
C PHE A 126 7.77 7.01 7.43
N GLN A 127 6.76 6.41 6.80
CA GLN A 127 6.50 6.58 5.38
C GLN A 127 6.15 8.05 5.07
N GLY A 128 5.33 8.71 5.89
CA GLY A 128 5.01 10.12 5.74
C GLY A 128 6.23 11.04 5.86
N GLU A 129 7.13 10.79 6.81
CA GLU A 129 8.40 11.52 6.98
C GLU A 129 9.34 11.29 5.79
N LEU A 130 9.35 10.08 5.24
CA LEU A 130 10.12 9.75 4.04
C LEU A 130 9.61 10.52 2.81
N LEU A 131 8.30 10.53 2.58
CA LEU A 131 7.68 11.32 1.49
C LEU A 131 7.99 12.81 1.62
N GLU A 132 7.90 13.37 2.84
CA GLU A 132 8.22 14.78 3.07
C GLU A 132 9.69 15.07 2.83
N THR A 133 10.59 14.17 3.21
CA THR A 133 12.04 14.33 3.06
C THR A 133 12.47 14.22 1.60
N ILE A 134 11.98 13.22 0.87
CA ILE A 134 12.44 12.91 -0.49
C ILE A 134 11.67 13.71 -1.55
N LEU A 135 10.34 13.79 -1.41
CA LEU A 135 9.46 14.38 -2.42
C LEU A 135 8.93 15.78 -2.03
N GLY A 136 9.13 16.22 -0.79
CA GLY A 136 8.61 17.48 -0.28
C GLY A 136 7.08 17.52 -0.16
N VAL A 137 6.42 16.37 -0.07
CA VAL A 137 4.95 16.26 -0.05
C VAL A 137 4.44 15.68 1.27
N LYS A 138 3.24 16.11 1.66
CA LYS A 138 2.57 15.61 2.86
C LYS A 138 1.31 14.85 2.48
N ALA A 139 1.28 13.56 2.77
CA ALA A 139 0.13 12.70 2.51
C ALA A 139 -1.08 13.08 3.39
N GLN A 140 -2.26 13.09 2.80
CA GLN A 140 -3.53 13.40 3.49
C GLN A 140 -4.52 12.23 3.44
N THR A 141 -4.34 11.36 2.47
CA THR A 141 -5.19 10.21 2.17
C THR A 141 -4.39 8.93 2.38
N VAL A 142 -5.04 7.88 2.84
CA VAL A 142 -4.40 6.60 3.16
C VAL A 142 -4.82 5.53 2.17
N TRP A 143 -3.83 4.88 1.57
CA TRP A 143 -3.93 3.58 0.94
C TRP A 143 -3.34 2.55 1.90
N ASN A 144 -4.18 1.88 2.69
CA ASN A 144 -3.69 0.81 3.56
C ASN A 144 -3.30 -0.42 2.71
N THR A 145 -2.44 -1.28 3.24
CA THR A 145 -2.03 -2.53 2.59
C THR A 145 -3.24 -3.26 2.03
N GLU A 146 -3.19 -3.64 0.74
CA GLU A 146 -4.26 -4.35 0.04
C GLU A 146 -5.64 -3.67 0.11
N LEU A 147 -5.67 -2.33 0.24
CA LEU A 147 -6.88 -1.53 0.49
C LEU A 147 -7.64 -1.95 1.75
N LEU A 148 -6.95 -2.55 2.71
CA LEU A 148 -7.53 -3.05 3.96
C LEU A 148 -8.24 -1.94 4.72
N TYR A 149 -9.48 -2.19 5.03
CA TYR A 149 -10.38 -1.30 5.76
C TYR A 149 -11.15 -2.04 6.84
N THR A 150 -11.28 -1.41 8.00
CA THR A 150 -12.33 -1.64 8.98
C THR A 150 -12.81 -0.29 9.54
N ASP A 151 -13.96 -0.28 10.19
CA ASP A 151 -14.46 0.91 10.88
C ASP A 151 -13.49 1.40 11.96
N GLU A 152 -12.80 0.48 12.64
CA GLU A 152 -11.79 0.79 13.66
C GLU A 152 -10.57 1.50 13.06
N PHE A 153 -10.06 1.03 11.92
CA PHE A 153 -8.93 1.69 11.23
C PHE A 153 -9.29 3.10 10.82
N ALA A 154 -10.48 3.29 10.27
CA ALA A 154 -10.97 4.61 9.88
C ALA A 154 -11.02 5.57 11.07
N TYR A 155 -11.45 5.10 12.23
CA TYR A 155 -11.46 5.87 13.47
C TYR A 155 -10.05 6.26 13.92
N ASN A 156 -9.11 5.30 13.93
CA ASN A 156 -7.73 5.54 14.32
C ASN A 156 -7.00 6.50 13.37
N LEU A 157 -7.18 6.34 12.06
CA LEU A 157 -6.64 7.26 11.05
C LEU A 157 -7.20 8.68 11.18
N SER A 158 -8.49 8.81 11.51
CA SER A 158 -9.11 10.10 11.77
C SER A 158 -8.45 10.83 12.95
N LYS A 159 -8.08 10.09 14.02
CA LYS A 159 -7.33 10.65 15.16
C LYS A 159 -5.92 11.09 14.79
N MET A 160 -5.28 10.40 13.86
CA MET A 160 -3.97 10.78 13.31
C MET A 160 -4.03 12.01 12.40
N GLY A 161 -5.24 12.46 12.01
CA GLY A 161 -5.47 13.66 11.22
C GLY A 161 -5.59 13.43 9.72
N TYR A 162 -5.59 12.18 9.26
CA TYR A 162 -5.90 11.85 7.88
C TYR A 162 -7.34 12.22 7.52
N LYS A 163 -7.60 12.49 6.23
CA LYS A 163 -8.89 13.00 5.74
C LYS A 163 -9.72 11.93 5.05
N ALA A 164 -9.05 10.98 4.43
CA ALA A 164 -9.70 9.91 3.71
C ALA A 164 -8.90 8.61 3.78
N ILE A 165 -9.62 7.50 3.62
CA ILE A 165 -9.07 6.17 3.39
C ILE A 165 -9.69 5.60 2.11
N LEU A 166 -8.87 4.86 1.36
CA LEU A 166 -9.24 4.16 0.16
C LEU A 166 -9.50 2.68 0.49
N THR A 167 -10.57 2.09 -0.05
CA THR A 167 -10.86 0.67 0.12
C THR A 167 -11.61 0.09 -1.08
N GLU A 168 -11.87 -1.21 -1.06
CA GLU A 168 -12.53 -1.93 -2.15
C GLU A 168 -14.05 -1.68 -2.17
N GLY A 169 -14.62 -1.57 -3.37
CA GLY A 169 -16.06 -1.47 -3.60
C GLY A 169 -16.77 -2.82 -3.62
N ALA A 170 -16.58 -3.63 -2.59
CA ALA A 170 -17.11 -5.00 -2.56
C ALA A 170 -18.64 -5.03 -2.45
N LYS A 171 -19.28 -5.86 -3.30
CA LYS A 171 -20.75 -5.96 -3.39
C LYS A 171 -21.42 -6.35 -2.07
N HIS A 172 -20.80 -7.20 -1.26
CA HIS A 172 -21.38 -7.66 0.01
C HIS A 172 -21.43 -6.56 1.07
N VAL A 173 -20.56 -5.54 0.97
CA VAL A 173 -20.57 -4.36 1.84
C VAL A 173 -21.44 -3.25 1.27
N LEU A 174 -21.34 -3.02 -0.03
CA LEU A 174 -22.11 -1.98 -0.72
C LEU A 174 -23.59 -2.33 -0.89
N SER A 175 -23.92 -3.63 -1.00
CA SER A 175 -25.26 -4.09 -1.32
C SER A 175 -25.73 -3.50 -2.68
N TRP A 176 -26.70 -2.58 -2.67
CA TRP A 176 -27.22 -1.90 -3.86
C TRP A 176 -26.56 -0.53 -4.14
N LYS A 177 -25.68 -0.07 -3.25
CA LYS A 177 -25.02 1.24 -3.36
C LYS A 177 -23.94 1.22 -4.44
N SER A 178 -23.75 2.36 -5.10
CA SER A 178 -22.65 2.53 -6.07
C SER A 178 -21.33 2.88 -5.37
N PRO A 179 -20.20 2.33 -5.80
CA PRO A 179 -18.89 2.73 -5.32
C PRO A 179 -18.47 4.13 -5.80
N ASN A 180 -19.17 4.69 -6.80
CA ASN A 180 -18.81 5.93 -7.49
C ASN A 180 -19.31 7.19 -6.76
N ARG A 181 -19.33 7.15 -5.44
CA ARG A 181 -19.72 8.22 -4.52
C ARG A 181 -18.72 8.37 -3.40
N VAL A 182 -18.74 9.52 -2.73
CA VAL A 182 -17.94 9.72 -1.51
C VAL A 182 -18.76 9.22 -0.32
N PHE A 183 -18.18 8.36 0.48
CA PHE A 183 -18.77 7.87 1.73
C PHE A 183 -18.13 8.56 2.92
N GLN A 184 -18.77 8.47 4.08
CA GLN A 184 -18.15 8.71 5.37
C GLN A 184 -18.11 7.40 6.17
N SER A 185 -17.10 7.25 7.02
CA SER A 185 -17.01 6.09 7.91
C SER A 185 -18.09 6.15 8.98
N ALA A 186 -18.73 5.00 9.27
CA ALA A 186 -19.68 4.87 10.37
C ALA A 186 -19.04 5.16 11.73
N ALA A 187 -17.77 4.78 11.92
CA ALA A 187 -17.05 4.99 13.18
C ALA A 187 -16.50 6.42 13.36
N SER A 188 -16.32 7.17 12.26
CA SER A 188 -15.82 8.55 12.31
C SER A 188 -16.38 9.38 11.16
N PRO A 189 -17.40 10.24 11.40
CA PRO A 189 -17.96 11.10 10.35
C PRO A 189 -16.96 12.07 9.72
N LYS A 190 -15.81 12.33 10.37
CA LYS A 190 -14.74 13.18 9.83
C LYS A 190 -13.87 12.45 8.80
N MET A 191 -13.87 11.10 8.81
CA MET A 191 -13.14 10.28 7.88
C MET A 191 -14.00 9.98 6.67
N LYS A 192 -13.57 10.43 5.49
CA LYS A 192 -14.20 10.07 4.22
C LYS A 192 -13.62 8.77 3.69
N VAL A 193 -14.45 8.02 2.99
CA VAL A 193 -14.07 6.74 2.40
C VAL A 193 -14.36 6.81 0.91
N LEU A 194 -13.36 6.50 0.11
CA LEU A 194 -13.47 6.32 -1.33
C LEU A 194 -13.41 4.82 -1.64
N LEU A 195 -14.21 4.38 -2.58
CA LEU A 195 -14.37 2.97 -2.90
C LEU A 195 -13.92 2.69 -4.33
N ARG A 196 -13.05 1.69 -4.49
CA ARG A 196 -12.60 1.23 -5.80
C ARG A 196 -13.78 0.76 -6.63
N ASN A 197 -13.89 1.19 -7.86
CA ASN A 197 -14.78 0.57 -8.83
C ASN A 197 -14.13 -0.72 -9.35
N THR A 198 -14.52 -1.85 -8.76
CA THR A 198 -13.94 -3.17 -9.04
C THR A 198 -14.00 -3.48 -10.53
N GLY A 199 -15.20 -3.42 -11.12
CA GLY A 199 -15.39 -3.82 -12.52
C GLY A 199 -14.54 -2.99 -13.48
N LEU A 200 -14.59 -1.67 -13.39
CA LEU A 200 -13.83 -0.79 -14.29
C LEU A 200 -12.32 -0.88 -14.07
N SER A 201 -11.87 -1.09 -12.81
CA SER A 201 -10.45 -1.28 -12.54
C SER A 201 -9.95 -2.64 -13.07
N ASP A 202 -10.75 -3.69 -12.95
CA ASP A 202 -10.41 -5.04 -13.39
C ASP A 202 -10.44 -5.16 -14.93
N GLU A 203 -11.25 -4.36 -15.65
CA GLU A 203 -11.16 -4.21 -17.10
C GLU A 203 -9.74 -3.87 -17.55
N LEU A 204 -9.06 -2.99 -16.83
CA LEU A 204 -7.68 -2.62 -17.16
C LEU A 204 -6.67 -3.64 -16.66
N SER A 205 -6.84 -4.15 -15.44
CA SER A 205 -5.84 -5.01 -14.81
C SER A 205 -5.80 -6.41 -15.41
N PHE A 206 -6.97 -6.98 -15.73
CA PHE A 206 -7.09 -8.39 -16.08
C PHE A 206 -7.63 -8.66 -17.47
N HIS A 207 -8.45 -7.74 -18.01
CA HIS A 207 -9.22 -8.02 -19.23
C HIS A 207 -8.81 -7.20 -20.45
N PHE A 208 -7.92 -6.20 -20.28
CA PHE A 208 -7.56 -5.26 -21.35
C PHE A 208 -7.12 -5.94 -22.66
N SER A 209 -6.30 -6.99 -22.57
CA SER A 209 -5.78 -7.71 -23.73
C SER A 209 -6.37 -9.12 -23.91
N ASP A 210 -7.42 -9.47 -23.16
CA ASP A 210 -8.09 -10.78 -23.29
C ASP A 210 -9.03 -10.79 -24.50
N PRO A 211 -8.72 -11.55 -25.60
CA PRO A 211 -9.55 -11.59 -26.78
C PRO A 211 -10.90 -12.28 -26.58
N ASN A 212 -11.08 -13.01 -25.48
CA ASN A 212 -12.34 -13.68 -25.15
C ASN A 212 -13.24 -12.80 -24.28
N TRP A 213 -12.77 -11.66 -23.82
CA TRP A 213 -13.55 -10.75 -23.00
C TRP A 213 -14.54 -9.94 -23.84
N ALA A 214 -15.74 -9.73 -23.32
CA ALA A 214 -16.84 -9.08 -24.05
C ALA A 214 -16.51 -7.65 -24.51
N ASN A 215 -15.62 -6.96 -23.80
CA ASN A 215 -15.20 -5.61 -24.13
C ASN A 215 -13.92 -5.54 -24.98
N PHE A 216 -13.38 -6.68 -25.43
CA PHE A 216 -12.21 -6.68 -26.33
C PHE A 216 -12.59 -6.28 -27.77
N PRO A 217 -11.76 -5.52 -28.50
CA PRO A 217 -10.60 -4.80 -28.02
C PRO A 217 -11.00 -3.57 -27.18
N MET A 218 -10.20 -3.27 -26.15
CA MET A 218 -10.38 -2.08 -25.33
C MET A 218 -9.48 -0.96 -25.83
N ASP A 219 -10.05 0.19 -26.10
CA ASP A 219 -9.33 1.43 -26.40
C ASP A 219 -9.79 2.57 -25.47
N ALA A 220 -9.08 3.68 -25.50
CA ALA A 220 -9.35 4.81 -24.60
C ALA A 220 -10.71 5.47 -24.85
N GLU A 221 -11.17 5.49 -26.11
CA GLU A 221 -12.48 6.05 -26.45
C GLU A 221 -13.62 5.17 -25.92
N LYS A 222 -13.55 3.87 -26.16
CA LYS A 222 -14.52 2.90 -25.65
C LYS A 222 -14.60 2.93 -24.12
N TYR A 223 -13.45 2.96 -23.46
CA TYR A 223 -13.41 3.06 -22.01
C TYR A 223 -14.02 4.37 -21.49
N ALA A 224 -13.70 5.51 -22.11
CA ALA A 224 -14.31 6.79 -21.77
C ALA A 224 -15.83 6.78 -21.98
N ASN A 225 -16.35 6.10 -23.01
CA ASN A 225 -17.78 5.89 -23.20
C ASN A 225 -18.41 5.06 -22.08
N MET A 226 -17.73 4.02 -21.61
CA MET A 226 -18.20 3.22 -20.46
C MET A 226 -18.29 4.07 -19.19
N LEU A 227 -17.29 4.94 -18.94
CA LEU A 227 -17.30 5.85 -17.79
C LEU A 227 -18.44 6.89 -17.90
N GLN A 228 -18.65 7.44 -19.09
CA GLN A 228 -19.73 8.41 -19.34
C GLN A 228 -21.12 7.78 -19.15
N ALA A 229 -21.29 6.51 -19.54
CA ALA A 229 -22.55 5.77 -19.46
C ALA A 229 -22.99 5.41 -18.03
N LEU A 230 -22.12 5.59 -17.02
CA LEU A 230 -22.51 5.40 -15.63
C LEU A 230 -23.69 6.31 -15.25
N PRO A 231 -24.51 5.94 -14.24
CA PRO A 231 -25.67 6.73 -13.84
C PRO A 231 -25.34 8.20 -13.50
N GLU A 232 -26.31 9.09 -13.67
CA GLU A 232 -26.20 10.45 -13.17
C GLU A 232 -26.15 10.49 -11.64
N GLY A 233 -25.40 11.46 -11.07
CA GLY A 233 -25.17 11.55 -9.63
C GLY A 233 -24.03 10.65 -9.14
N GLU A 234 -23.33 9.96 -10.02
CA GLU A 234 -22.07 9.28 -9.71
C GLU A 234 -20.91 10.23 -10.04
N ASP A 235 -20.49 11.01 -9.04
CA ASP A 235 -19.59 12.15 -9.24
C ASP A 235 -18.11 11.81 -9.20
N ILE A 236 -17.71 10.64 -8.66
CA ILE A 236 -16.32 10.19 -8.56
C ILE A 236 -16.20 8.73 -8.98
N ILE A 237 -15.38 8.45 -9.98
CA ILE A 237 -15.14 7.11 -10.51
C ILE A 237 -13.72 6.70 -10.15
N ASN A 238 -13.60 5.78 -9.21
CA ASN A 238 -12.33 5.37 -8.62
C ASN A 238 -11.75 4.18 -9.37
N ILE A 239 -10.74 4.41 -10.21
CA ILE A 239 -10.01 3.40 -10.99
C ILE A 239 -8.65 3.20 -10.35
N TRP A 240 -8.50 2.13 -9.56
CA TRP A 240 -7.28 1.88 -8.80
C TRP A 240 -6.68 0.53 -9.16
N VAL A 241 -5.40 0.53 -9.46
CA VAL A 241 -4.68 -0.64 -9.97
C VAL A 241 -3.25 -0.68 -9.43
N GLY A 242 -2.65 -1.87 -9.38
CA GLY A 242 -1.20 -2.00 -9.22
C GLY A 242 -0.50 -1.42 -10.45
N ALA A 243 0.61 -0.75 -10.25
CA ALA A 243 1.40 -0.16 -11.35
C ALA A 243 1.85 -1.23 -12.36
N GLU A 244 2.06 -2.48 -11.90
CA GLU A 244 2.40 -3.66 -12.68
C GLU A 244 1.33 -4.01 -13.73
N THR A 245 0.12 -3.44 -13.62
CA THR A 245 -0.88 -3.49 -14.69
C THR A 245 -0.30 -3.00 -16.01
N PHE A 246 0.53 -1.95 -15.97
CA PHE A 246 1.11 -1.32 -17.14
C PHE A 246 2.53 -1.85 -17.40
N GLY A 247 2.68 -2.66 -18.42
CA GLY A 247 3.95 -3.22 -18.87
C GLY A 247 4.21 -4.67 -18.43
N ILE A 248 3.65 -5.11 -17.31
CA ILE A 248 3.82 -6.48 -16.79
C ILE A 248 2.56 -7.31 -17.03
N ARG A 249 1.46 -7.02 -16.34
CA ARG A 249 0.19 -7.78 -16.55
C ARG A 249 -0.35 -7.55 -17.94
N GLN A 250 -0.37 -6.31 -18.37
CA GLN A 250 -0.66 -5.90 -19.74
C GLN A 250 0.65 -5.47 -20.39
N ASN A 251 1.25 -6.37 -21.18
CA ASN A 251 2.52 -6.12 -21.85
C ASN A 251 2.45 -4.85 -22.71
N ALA A 252 3.55 -4.10 -22.81
CA ALA A 252 3.60 -2.87 -23.60
C ALA A 252 3.12 -3.04 -25.06
N GLY A 253 3.36 -4.21 -25.66
CA GLY A 253 2.88 -4.55 -27.00
C GLY A 253 1.36 -4.63 -27.15
N THR A 254 0.59 -4.65 -26.06
CA THR A 254 -0.89 -4.60 -26.09
C THR A 254 -1.43 -3.20 -26.38
N GLY A 255 -0.59 -2.16 -26.34
CA GLY A 255 -1.00 -0.77 -26.49
C GLY A 255 -1.50 -0.13 -25.17
N ILE A 256 -1.30 -0.77 -24.02
CA ILE A 256 -1.82 -0.28 -22.72
C ILE A 256 -1.32 1.12 -22.36
N PHE A 257 -0.05 1.46 -22.71
CA PHE A 257 0.50 2.80 -22.46
C PHE A 257 -0.10 3.86 -23.39
N ASP A 258 -0.34 3.50 -24.66
CA ASP A 258 -1.01 4.40 -25.63
C ASP A 258 -2.46 4.64 -25.23
N PHE A 259 -3.15 3.58 -24.76
CA PHE A 259 -4.47 3.68 -24.14
C PHE A 259 -4.47 4.66 -22.98
N LEU A 260 -3.55 4.48 -22.01
CA LEU A 260 -3.47 5.33 -20.82
C LEU A 260 -3.22 6.78 -21.22
N LYS A 261 -2.27 7.02 -22.13
CA LYS A 261 -1.91 8.36 -22.63
C LYS A 261 -3.06 9.07 -23.34
N ALA A 262 -3.90 8.33 -24.04
CA ALA A 262 -5.04 8.88 -24.79
C ALA A 262 -6.28 9.12 -23.90
N LEU A 263 -6.42 8.42 -22.78
CA LEU A 263 -7.60 8.47 -21.91
C LEU A 263 -7.99 9.90 -21.48
N PRO A 264 -7.06 10.80 -21.06
CA PRO A 264 -7.44 12.16 -20.67
C PRO A 264 -8.09 12.96 -21.81
N TYR A 265 -7.64 12.77 -23.04
CA TYR A 265 -8.24 13.43 -24.20
C TYR A 265 -9.71 13.07 -24.35
N TYR A 266 -10.03 11.77 -24.42
CA TYR A 266 -11.41 11.30 -24.60
C TYR A 266 -12.30 11.58 -23.38
N ALA A 267 -11.76 11.56 -22.18
CA ALA A 267 -12.51 11.90 -20.97
C ALA A 267 -12.87 13.39 -20.93
N LEU A 268 -11.93 14.28 -21.25
CA LEU A 268 -12.14 15.73 -21.26
C LEU A 268 -13.11 16.16 -22.37
N GLU A 269 -13.08 15.51 -23.55
CA GLU A 269 -14.06 15.75 -24.62
C GLU A 269 -15.49 15.42 -24.19
N ARG A 270 -15.65 14.49 -23.23
CA ARG A 270 -16.95 14.08 -22.66
C ARG A 270 -17.29 14.85 -21.38
N GLU A 271 -16.66 15.99 -21.17
CA GLU A 271 -16.86 16.84 -19.99
C GLU A 271 -16.63 16.12 -18.65
N MET A 272 -15.82 15.06 -18.64
CA MET A 272 -15.35 14.42 -17.40
C MET A 272 -14.05 15.08 -16.93
N GLY A 273 -13.90 15.21 -15.60
CA GLY A 273 -12.68 15.74 -14.97
C GLY A 273 -11.79 14.64 -14.39
N PHE A 274 -10.65 15.08 -13.86
CA PHE A 274 -9.75 14.24 -13.06
C PHE A 274 -9.55 14.87 -11.69
N MET A 275 -9.53 14.05 -10.65
CA MET A 275 -9.31 14.48 -9.27
C MET A 275 -8.40 13.49 -8.55
N THR A 276 -7.54 14.01 -7.68
CA THR A 276 -6.88 13.17 -6.67
C THR A 276 -7.88 12.81 -5.56
N PRO A 277 -7.61 11.78 -4.75
CA PRO A 277 -8.41 11.45 -3.57
C PRO A 277 -8.61 12.65 -2.63
N ALA A 278 -7.56 13.41 -2.33
CA ALA A 278 -7.65 14.59 -1.47
C ALA A 278 -8.53 15.69 -2.07
N GLU A 279 -8.47 15.91 -3.38
CA GLU A 279 -9.34 16.85 -4.06
C GLU A 279 -10.79 16.39 -4.04
N ALA A 280 -11.04 15.10 -4.29
CA ALA A 280 -12.38 14.52 -4.28
C ALA A 280 -13.06 14.72 -2.91
N VAL A 281 -12.37 14.32 -1.82
CA VAL A 281 -12.94 14.45 -0.48
C VAL A 281 -13.04 15.89 0.02
N LYS A 282 -12.32 16.83 -0.57
CA LYS A 282 -12.45 18.25 -0.29
C LYS A 282 -13.60 18.90 -1.05
N LYS A 283 -13.83 18.53 -2.31
CA LYS A 283 -14.80 19.16 -3.21
C LYS A 283 -16.19 18.52 -3.17
N LEU A 284 -16.24 17.18 -2.95
CA LEU A 284 -17.50 16.43 -2.97
C LEU A 284 -18.01 16.17 -1.54
N ALA A 285 -19.30 16.27 -1.36
CA ALA A 285 -19.94 15.89 -0.10
C ALA A 285 -19.97 14.36 0.04
N ALA A 286 -19.92 13.87 1.28
CA ALA A 286 -20.24 12.47 1.53
C ALA A 286 -21.78 12.30 1.42
N GLU A 287 -22.19 11.36 0.58
CA GLU A 287 -23.61 11.11 0.30
C GLU A 287 -24.17 9.95 1.10
N ASP A 288 -23.28 9.10 1.60
CA ASP A 288 -23.66 7.87 2.28
C ASP A 288 -22.66 7.48 3.37
N VAL A 289 -23.01 6.47 4.15
CA VAL A 289 -22.20 5.92 5.24
C VAL A 289 -21.73 4.52 4.86
N LEU A 290 -20.43 4.27 5.02
CA LEU A 290 -19.85 2.93 4.94
C LEU A 290 -19.66 2.39 6.34
N SER A 291 -20.11 1.15 6.56
CA SER A 291 -19.80 0.37 7.76
C SER A 291 -19.26 -0.99 7.35
N SER A 292 -18.07 -1.30 7.81
CA SER A 292 -17.46 -2.62 7.69
C SER A 292 -16.75 -2.95 9.01
N PRO A 293 -17.41 -3.69 9.91
CA PRO A 293 -16.80 -4.12 11.17
C PRO A 293 -15.77 -5.24 10.97
N TYR A 294 -15.79 -5.88 9.81
CA TYR A 294 -14.84 -6.94 9.42
C TYR A 294 -13.87 -6.43 8.35
N PRO A 295 -12.67 -7.02 8.27
CA PRO A 295 -11.69 -6.65 7.27
C PRO A 295 -12.23 -6.75 5.84
N LEU A 296 -12.05 -5.67 5.09
CA LEU A 296 -12.38 -5.55 3.67
C LEU A 296 -11.10 -5.26 2.91
N THR A 297 -10.80 -6.02 1.87
CA THR A 297 -9.61 -5.85 1.00
C THR A 297 -9.99 -5.94 -0.49
N TRP A 298 -9.07 -5.62 -1.38
CA TRP A 298 -9.28 -5.87 -2.81
C TRP A 298 -8.91 -7.29 -3.25
N SER A 299 -8.28 -8.06 -2.37
CA SER A 299 -7.68 -9.36 -2.69
C SER A 299 -8.70 -10.48 -2.63
N GLY A 300 -8.49 -11.51 -3.46
CA GLY A 300 -9.32 -12.69 -3.55
C GLY A 300 -10.77 -12.42 -3.97
N GLU A 301 -11.58 -13.46 -4.04
CA GLU A 301 -13.00 -13.35 -4.37
C GLU A 301 -13.83 -12.86 -3.17
N ALA A 302 -13.49 -13.32 -1.97
CA ALA A 302 -14.19 -12.95 -0.73
C ALA A 302 -13.99 -11.50 -0.33
N LYS A 303 -12.98 -10.83 -0.87
CA LYS A 303 -12.61 -9.44 -0.54
C LYS A 303 -12.33 -9.23 0.95
N ASP A 304 -11.71 -10.20 1.58
CA ASP A 304 -11.30 -10.23 2.99
C ASP A 304 -9.80 -10.54 3.14
N LEU A 305 -9.35 -10.91 4.33
CA LEU A 305 -7.95 -11.24 4.60
C LEU A 305 -7.58 -12.70 4.31
N SER A 306 -8.48 -13.55 3.81
CA SER A 306 -8.23 -14.99 3.64
C SER A 306 -7.04 -15.32 2.75
N VAL A 307 -6.70 -14.44 1.80
CA VAL A 307 -5.51 -14.58 0.96
C VAL A 307 -4.22 -14.59 1.80
N TYR A 308 -4.18 -13.85 2.90
CA TYR A 308 -2.98 -13.62 3.74
C TYR A 308 -3.04 -14.30 5.10
N THR A 309 -4.22 -14.72 5.55
CA THR A 309 -4.45 -15.27 6.89
C THR A 309 -5.32 -16.52 6.88
N GLY A 310 -5.63 -17.07 5.71
CA GLY A 310 -6.66 -18.11 5.53
C GLY A 310 -6.19 -19.52 5.86
N ASN A 311 -4.93 -19.75 6.17
CA ASN A 311 -4.41 -21.07 6.52
C ASN A 311 -3.50 -21.05 7.76
N ASP A 312 -3.24 -22.21 8.33
CA ASP A 312 -2.48 -22.37 9.58
C ASP A 312 -1.02 -21.89 9.43
N LEU A 313 -0.41 -22.02 8.24
CA LEU A 313 0.97 -21.59 7.99
C LEU A 313 1.09 -20.08 8.11
N GLN A 314 0.18 -19.35 7.48
CA GLN A 314 0.12 -17.89 7.53
C GLN A 314 -0.14 -17.40 8.95
N GLN A 315 -1.07 -18.02 9.66
CA GLN A 315 -1.42 -17.63 11.03
C GLN A 315 -0.27 -17.89 12.00
N GLU A 316 0.43 -19.02 11.89
CA GLU A 316 1.59 -19.33 12.72
C GLU A 316 2.72 -18.30 12.49
N ALA A 317 3.00 -17.94 11.23
CA ALA A 317 3.99 -16.94 10.88
C ALA A 317 3.63 -15.56 11.48
N LEU A 318 2.40 -15.10 11.31
CA LEU A 318 1.91 -13.83 11.85
C LEU A 318 1.94 -13.77 13.37
N ASN A 319 1.47 -14.82 14.04
CA ASN A 319 1.44 -14.88 15.49
C ASN A 319 2.86 -14.76 16.06
N LYS A 320 3.83 -15.48 15.50
CA LYS A 320 5.23 -15.39 15.96
C LYS A 320 5.86 -14.03 15.63
N LEU A 321 5.58 -13.48 14.45
CA LEU A 321 6.12 -12.19 14.02
C LEU A 321 5.68 -11.05 14.94
N TYR A 322 4.40 -10.99 15.29
CA TYR A 322 3.86 -9.89 16.11
C TYR A 322 3.96 -10.14 17.61
N ALA A 323 4.17 -11.37 18.08
CA ALA A 323 4.37 -11.68 19.50
C ALA A 323 5.58 -10.96 20.12
N VAL A 324 6.58 -10.62 19.31
CA VAL A 324 7.82 -9.95 19.78
C VAL A 324 7.79 -8.43 19.60
N ALA A 325 6.69 -7.86 19.10
CA ALA A 325 6.59 -6.44 18.75
C ALA A 325 7.04 -5.50 19.88
N GLU A 326 6.58 -5.72 21.11
CA GLU A 326 6.94 -4.87 22.25
C GLU A 326 8.43 -4.91 22.53
N ARG A 327 9.05 -6.10 22.46
CA ARG A 327 10.49 -6.27 22.70
C ARG A 327 11.31 -5.57 21.63
N VAL A 328 10.95 -5.74 20.37
CA VAL A 328 11.59 -5.07 19.23
C VAL A 328 11.48 -3.56 19.38
N HIS A 329 10.34 -3.05 19.81
CA HIS A 329 10.18 -1.62 20.06
C HIS A 329 11.11 -1.09 21.18
N LEU A 330 11.38 -1.89 22.20
CA LEU A 330 12.29 -1.55 23.30
C LEU A 330 13.76 -1.68 22.90
N CYS A 331 14.08 -2.49 21.90
CA CYS A 331 15.44 -2.69 21.41
C CYS A 331 16.08 -1.38 20.95
N GLN A 332 17.40 -1.24 21.17
CA GLN A 332 18.20 -0.12 20.65
C GLN A 332 18.90 -0.45 19.33
N ASP A 333 18.98 -1.73 18.98
CA ASP A 333 19.59 -2.19 17.74
C ASP A 333 18.75 -1.80 16.53
N LYS A 334 19.34 -0.96 15.68
CA LYS A 334 18.68 -0.48 14.45
C LYS A 334 18.54 -1.59 13.40
N ALA A 335 19.53 -2.49 13.30
CA ALA A 335 19.50 -3.57 12.32
C ALA A 335 18.37 -4.56 12.64
N LEU A 336 18.21 -4.89 13.92
CA LEU A 336 17.13 -5.74 14.40
C LEU A 336 15.76 -5.10 14.11
N LYS A 337 15.58 -3.80 14.38
CA LYS A 337 14.34 -3.08 14.06
C LYS A 337 14.05 -3.05 12.57
N THR A 338 15.07 -2.84 11.74
CA THR A 338 14.92 -2.84 10.27
C THR A 338 14.54 -4.24 9.76
N ASN A 339 15.17 -5.28 10.28
CA ASN A 339 14.84 -6.66 9.91
C ASN A 339 13.38 -6.99 10.27
N TRP A 340 12.95 -6.65 11.49
CA TRP A 340 11.56 -6.87 11.88
C TRP A 340 10.57 -6.10 11.01
N LEU A 341 10.88 -4.84 10.69
CA LEU A 341 10.07 -4.01 9.81
C LEU A 341 9.90 -4.66 8.43
N ARG A 342 10.99 -5.09 7.80
CA ARG A 342 10.96 -5.70 6.46
C ARG A 342 10.32 -7.09 6.46
N LEU A 343 10.46 -7.89 7.53
CA LEU A 343 9.81 -9.20 7.65
C LEU A 343 8.28 -9.12 7.77
N GLN A 344 7.70 -7.94 8.01
CA GLN A 344 6.25 -7.74 8.08
C GLN A 344 5.57 -7.63 6.70
N ASP A 345 6.32 -7.66 5.60
CA ASP A 345 5.76 -7.53 4.25
C ASP A 345 4.71 -8.61 3.95
N VAL A 346 3.55 -8.18 3.50
CA VAL A 346 2.38 -9.05 3.27
C VAL A 346 2.63 -10.10 2.17
N ASN A 347 3.54 -9.82 1.24
CA ASN A 347 3.84 -10.76 0.15
C ASN A 347 4.49 -12.06 0.64
N TYR A 348 5.22 -12.03 1.76
CA TYR A 348 5.74 -13.27 2.35
C TYR A 348 4.61 -14.19 2.81
N LEU A 349 3.51 -13.62 3.30
CA LEU A 349 2.31 -14.37 3.66
C LEU A 349 1.55 -14.86 2.41
N HIS A 350 1.48 -14.02 1.38
CA HIS A 350 0.88 -14.43 0.10
C HIS A 350 1.56 -15.66 -0.48
N ASN A 351 2.89 -15.72 -0.43
CA ASN A 351 3.66 -16.89 -0.88
C ASN A 351 3.34 -18.19 -0.11
N MET A 352 2.73 -18.09 1.08
CA MET A 352 2.26 -19.23 1.88
C MET A 352 0.79 -19.63 1.60
N ASN A 353 0.13 -18.96 0.63
CA ASN A 353 -1.22 -19.32 0.23
C ASN A 353 -1.21 -20.57 -0.67
N HIS A 354 -2.11 -21.52 -0.40
CA HIS A 354 -2.17 -22.78 -1.15
C HIS A 354 -2.91 -22.66 -2.50
N ILE A 355 -3.75 -21.66 -2.66
CA ILE A 355 -4.60 -21.47 -3.84
C ILE A 355 -3.94 -20.48 -4.81
N ASP A 356 -3.45 -19.37 -4.28
CA ASP A 356 -2.80 -18.30 -5.04
C ASP A 356 -1.57 -17.83 -4.27
N GLN A 357 -0.39 -18.23 -4.76
CA GLN A 357 0.89 -17.84 -4.16
C GLN A 357 1.41 -16.48 -4.68
N GLY A 358 0.72 -15.90 -5.68
CA GLY A 358 1.22 -14.73 -6.37
C GLY A 358 2.53 -15.01 -7.12
N GLU A 359 3.31 -13.94 -7.36
CA GLU A 359 4.66 -14.07 -7.92
C GLU A 359 5.63 -14.53 -6.84
N THR A 360 6.18 -15.74 -6.98
CA THR A 360 7.02 -16.36 -5.96
C THR A 360 8.23 -17.08 -6.54
N GLN A 361 9.30 -17.15 -5.75
CA GLN A 361 10.50 -17.94 -6.03
C GLN A 361 10.45 -19.35 -5.41
N TYR A 362 9.35 -19.67 -4.71
CA TYR A 362 9.19 -20.93 -3.98
C TYR A 362 8.42 -21.96 -4.80
N GLU A 363 8.75 -23.23 -4.59
CA GLU A 363 8.10 -24.35 -5.29
C GLU A 363 6.69 -24.63 -4.73
N SER A 364 6.45 -24.29 -3.49
CA SER A 364 5.17 -24.49 -2.81
C SER A 364 4.97 -23.50 -1.64
N ALA A 365 3.73 -23.38 -1.20
CA ALA A 365 3.39 -22.60 0.01
C ALA A 365 4.14 -23.10 1.26
N TYR A 366 4.37 -24.42 1.36
CA TYR A 366 5.13 -25.02 2.45
C TYR A 366 6.62 -24.67 2.37
N ASP A 367 7.20 -24.64 1.17
CA ASP A 367 8.59 -24.23 0.96
C ASP A 367 8.80 -22.75 1.37
N ALA A 368 7.86 -21.89 0.98
CA ALA A 368 7.86 -20.49 1.40
C ALA A 368 7.76 -20.36 2.93
N PHE A 369 6.86 -21.12 3.55
CA PHE A 369 6.71 -21.15 5.00
C PHE A 369 7.96 -21.61 5.73
N ILE A 370 8.57 -22.71 5.31
CA ILE A 370 9.80 -23.22 5.95
C ILE A 370 10.94 -22.19 5.85
N ASN A 371 11.12 -21.61 4.66
CA ASN A 371 12.15 -20.58 4.48
C ASN A 371 11.92 -19.37 5.42
N TYR A 372 10.70 -18.87 5.44
CA TYR A 372 10.33 -17.74 6.29
C TYR A 372 10.47 -18.07 7.78
N MET A 373 10.03 -19.26 8.21
CA MET A 373 10.11 -19.68 9.61
C MET A 373 11.53 -19.93 10.09
N ASN A 374 12.44 -20.38 9.24
CA ASN A 374 13.85 -20.46 9.58
C ASN A 374 14.44 -19.07 9.85
N ILE A 375 14.16 -18.11 8.96
CA ILE A 375 14.55 -16.70 9.14
C ILE A 375 13.94 -16.14 10.44
N LEU A 376 12.65 -16.33 10.63
CA LEU A 376 11.95 -15.82 11.81
C LEU A 376 12.48 -16.47 13.09
N SER A 377 12.86 -17.75 13.06
CA SER A 377 13.44 -18.43 14.21
C SER A 377 14.79 -17.83 14.63
N ASP A 378 15.66 -17.52 13.67
CA ASP A 378 16.91 -16.80 13.92
C ASP A 378 16.66 -15.39 14.48
N PHE A 379 15.72 -14.67 13.85
CA PHE A 379 15.35 -13.34 14.32
C PHE A 379 14.81 -13.36 15.77
N LEU A 380 13.94 -14.32 16.10
CA LEU A 380 13.38 -14.47 17.44
C LEU A 380 14.45 -14.81 18.47
N GLN A 381 15.43 -15.66 18.12
CA GLN A 381 16.56 -15.96 18.97
C GLN A 381 17.39 -14.69 19.26
N THR A 382 17.66 -13.89 18.24
CA THR A 382 18.38 -12.61 18.40
C THR A 382 17.61 -11.64 19.31
N VAL A 383 16.28 -11.60 19.20
CA VAL A 383 15.43 -10.79 20.11
C VAL A 383 15.53 -11.30 21.55
N GLU A 384 15.49 -12.62 21.77
CA GLU A 384 15.60 -13.21 23.10
C GLU A 384 16.95 -12.95 23.75
N GLU A 385 18.04 -13.00 23.00
CA GLU A 385 19.38 -12.70 23.50
C GLU A 385 19.52 -11.26 23.97
N GLN A 386 18.87 -10.32 23.29
CA GLN A 386 18.89 -8.91 23.68
C GLN A 386 17.90 -8.59 24.82
N TYR A 387 16.76 -9.26 24.84
CA TYR A 387 15.67 -9.04 25.81
C TYR A 387 15.09 -10.37 26.31
N PRO A 388 15.83 -11.11 27.15
CA PRO A 388 15.38 -12.41 27.66
C PRO A 388 14.07 -12.25 28.46
N THR A 389 13.09 -13.10 28.16
CA THR A 389 11.77 -13.13 28.81
C THR A 389 11.68 -14.23 29.85
N THR A 390 12.50 -14.19 30.85
CA THR A 390 12.27 -14.98 32.04
C THR A 390 11.41 -14.18 33.02
N ILE A 391 10.66 -14.85 33.88
CA ILE A 391 9.83 -14.23 34.94
C ILE A 391 10.66 -13.25 35.78
N GLU A 392 11.95 -13.52 35.95
CA GLU A 392 12.93 -12.68 36.64
C GLU A 392 13.18 -11.32 35.98
N ASN A 393 12.79 -11.16 34.69
CA ASN A 393 12.96 -9.92 33.93
C ASN A 393 11.64 -9.15 33.72
N GLU A 394 10.55 -9.57 34.33
CA GLU A 394 9.24 -8.90 34.16
C GLU A 394 9.29 -7.46 34.69
N GLU A 395 9.95 -7.23 35.83
CA GLU A 395 10.20 -5.89 36.39
C GLU A 395 11.07 -5.03 35.47
N LEU A 396 12.09 -5.63 34.81
CA LEU A 396 12.94 -4.94 33.87
C LEU A 396 12.14 -4.54 32.60
N ASN A 397 11.29 -5.42 32.10
CA ASN A 397 10.43 -5.14 30.96
C ASN A 397 9.43 -4.02 31.24
N GLU A 398 8.82 -3.98 32.43
CA GLU A 398 7.95 -2.89 32.87
C GLU A 398 8.71 -1.57 33.03
N LEU A 399 9.94 -1.60 33.53
CA LEU A 399 10.79 -0.43 33.63
C LEU A 399 11.17 0.11 32.24
N LEU A 400 11.57 -0.76 31.30
CA LEU A 400 11.88 -0.40 29.92
C LEU A 400 10.66 0.19 29.20
N LYS A 401 9.46 -0.36 29.43
CA LYS A 401 8.20 0.18 28.93
C LYS A 401 7.92 1.58 29.45
N THR A 402 8.20 1.81 30.73
CA THR A 402 8.07 3.11 31.38
C THR A 402 9.04 4.12 30.79
N ILE A 403 10.32 3.73 30.60
CA ILE A 403 11.35 4.59 29.98
C ILE A 403 10.92 4.98 28.56
N ARG A 404 10.47 4.04 27.75
CA ARG A 404 9.99 4.32 26.38
C ARG A 404 8.86 5.35 26.38
N ASN A 405 7.86 5.16 27.26
CA ASN A 405 6.73 6.09 27.34
C ASN A 405 7.18 7.50 27.71
N GLN A 406 8.17 7.61 28.63
CA GLN A 406 8.77 8.89 29.01
C GLN A 406 9.56 9.52 27.85
N GLU A 407 10.32 8.75 27.09
CA GLU A 407 11.04 9.24 25.91
C GLU A 407 10.09 9.77 24.83
N GLU A 408 8.98 9.07 24.56
CA GLU A 408 7.95 9.54 23.64
C GLU A 408 7.30 10.84 24.11
N GLU A 409 7.07 10.98 25.40
CA GLU A 409 6.52 12.22 25.98
C GLU A 409 7.53 13.38 25.89
N ILE A 410 8.80 13.11 26.18
CA ILE A 410 9.90 14.09 26.02
C ILE A 410 10.03 14.53 24.57
N GLN A 411 9.93 13.61 23.59
CA GLN A 411 9.94 13.97 22.18
C GLN A 411 8.77 14.87 21.81
N LYS A 412 7.55 14.54 22.24
CA LYS A 412 6.34 15.37 22.02
C LYS A 412 6.47 16.76 22.64
N LEU A 413 7.05 16.84 23.83
CA LEU A 413 7.28 18.12 24.51
C LEU A 413 8.34 18.96 23.79
N ASN A 414 9.43 18.33 23.32
CA ASN A 414 10.47 19.01 22.55
C ASN A 414 9.95 19.52 21.20
N GLU A 415 9.07 18.78 20.52
CA GLU A 415 8.41 19.26 19.30
C GLU A 415 7.49 20.47 19.57
N LYS A 416 6.73 20.43 20.68
CA LYS A 416 5.90 21.58 21.11
C LYS A 416 6.76 22.80 21.42
N LEU A 417 7.88 22.62 22.10
CA LEU A 417 8.85 23.68 22.41
C LEU A 417 9.47 24.29 21.14
N LYS A 418 9.82 23.47 20.16
CA LYS A 418 10.33 23.94 18.85
C LYS A 418 9.27 24.74 18.07
N LYS A 419 7.99 24.35 18.17
CA LYS A 419 6.88 25.07 17.55
C LYS A 419 6.53 26.38 18.26
N ALA A 420 6.72 26.44 19.58
CA ALA A 420 6.49 27.67 20.38
C ALA A 420 7.63 28.70 20.27
N LYS A 421 8.82 28.30 19.80
CA LYS A 421 9.97 29.18 19.57
C LYS A 421 10.07 29.71 18.13
N LYS A 422 9.19 29.30 17.25
CA LYS A 422 8.94 29.87 15.90
C LYS A 422 7.72 30.76 15.92
#